data_54836a8671a550c1650811504016b96c
#
_entry.id   54836a8671a550c1650811504016b96c
#
_cell.length_a   1.000
_cell.length_b   1.000
_cell.length_c   1.000
_cell.angle_alpha   90.00
_cell.angle_beta   90.00
_cell.angle_gamma   90.00
#
_symmetry.space_group_name_H-M   'P 1'
#
loop_
_entity.id
_entity.type
_entity.pdbx_description
1 polymer ?
#
loop_
_entity_poly.entity_id
_entity_poly.type
_entity_poly.pdbx_seq_one_letter_code
_entity_poly.pdbx_strand_id
1 'polypeptide(L)'
;VPEEPTFVPGQSSFGGVVFIDGEQGSGALRALDVHTGDLRWEFTYPSPTFGGVLTTAAGLVFAGDHEGNFMAFDAVSGDNLWHYQTGSRIWGAAAMTHMLDGRQFVLIASGTTLTAFALPEQ
;
A
#
# COMPACT_ATOMS: atom_id res chain seq x y z
N VAL A 1 15.82 1.73 -24.26
CA VAL A 1 16.06 0.53 -25.06
C VAL A 1 15.82 -0.69 -24.21
N PRO A 2 14.89 -1.55 -24.58
CA PRO A 2 14.69 -2.78 -23.82
C PRO A 2 15.92 -3.66 -23.98
N GLU A 3 16.60 -3.97 -22.87
CA GLU A 3 17.60 -5.00 -22.82
C GLU A 3 16.93 -6.37 -22.87
N GLU A 4 17.54 -7.32 -23.55
CA GLU A 4 17.03 -8.68 -23.50
C GLU A 4 17.06 -9.21 -22.08
N PRO A 5 15.95 -9.77 -21.59
CA PRO A 5 15.89 -10.26 -20.22
C PRO A 5 16.83 -11.44 -20.05
N THR A 6 17.76 -11.32 -19.13
CA THR A 6 18.63 -12.42 -18.71
C THR A 6 18.10 -13.03 -17.42
N PHE A 7 17.76 -14.30 -17.47
CA PHE A 7 17.33 -15.03 -16.28
C PHE A 7 18.55 -15.58 -15.53
N VAL A 8 18.70 -15.21 -14.25
CA VAL A 8 19.70 -15.78 -13.36
C VAL A 8 18.97 -16.49 -12.23
N PRO A 9 19.18 -17.83 -12.07
CA PRO A 9 18.52 -18.57 -11.00
C PRO A 9 18.84 -17.99 -9.62
N GLY A 10 17.83 -17.83 -8.78
CA GLY A 10 17.96 -17.27 -7.43
C GLY A 10 17.95 -15.75 -7.34
N GLN A 11 17.84 -15.06 -8.45
CA GLN A 11 17.67 -13.59 -8.48
C GLN A 11 16.29 -13.21 -8.99
N SER A 12 15.76 -12.10 -8.44
CA SER A 12 14.51 -11.55 -8.95
C SER A 12 14.71 -11.03 -10.38
N SER A 13 13.79 -11.39 -11.27
CA SER A 13 13.81 -10.93 -12.65
C SER A 13 12.49 -10.23 -12.97
N PHE A 14 12.58 -9.00 -13.46
CA PHE A 14 11.41 -8.18 -13.83
C PHE A 14 11.23 -8.07 -15.35
N GLY A 15 12.05 -8.77 -16.13
CA GLY A 15 12.00 -8.67 -17.58
C GLY A 15 12.52 -7.34 -18.14
N GLY A 16 13.25 -6.59 -17.35
CA GLY A 16 13.80 -5.29 -17.73
C GLY A 16 14.60 -4.68 -16.60
N VAL A 17 15.03 -3.44 -16.81
CA VAL A 17 15.76 -2.67 -15.81
C VAL A 17 14.84 -1.61 -15.22
N VAL A 18 14.83 -1.50 -13.90
CA VAL A 18 14.10 -0.43 -13.21
C VAL A 18 15.02 0.76 -13.02
N PHE A 19 14.67 1.89 -13.62
CA PHE A 19 15.35 3.15 -13.40
C PHE A 19 14.51 4.04 -12.50
N ILE A 20 15.16 4.63 -11.51
CA ILE A 20 14.60 5.80 -10.83
C ILE A 20 15.30 7.00 -11.44
N ASP A 21 14.60 7.68 -12.34
CA ASP A 21 15.14 8.82 -13.07
C ASP A 21 15.08 10.08 -12.21
N GLY A 22 16.23 10.69 -12.01
CA GLY A 22 16.33 11.99 -11.39
C GLY A 22 16.16 12.05 -9.89
N GLU A 23 15.56 13.11 -9.42
CA GLU A 23 15.31 13.38 -8.01
C GLU A 23 14.36 12.35 -7.42
N GLN A 24 14.39 12.21 -6.09
CA GLN A 24 13.49 11.30 -5.38
C GLN A 24 12.07 11.45 -5.89
N GLY A 25 11.58 10.41 -6.57
CA GLY A 25 10.22 10.39 -7.04
C GLY A 25 9.22 10.47 -5.89
N SER A 26 8.02 10.92 -6.19
CA SER A 26 6.90 10.90 -5.25
C SER A 26 5.93 9.79 -5.64
N GLY A 27 5.15 9.32 -4.66
CA GLY A 27 4.04 8.42 -4.87
C GLY A 27 2.73 9.08 -4.49
N ALA A 28 1.63 8.49 -4.91
CA ALA A 28 0.31 8.95 -4.52
C ALA A 28 -0.67 7.79 -4.41
N LEU A 29 -1.58 7.91 -3.46
CA LEU A 29 -2.78 7.10 -3.37
C LEU A 29 -3.94 7.94 -3.92
N ARG A 30 -4.61 7.42 -4.94
CA ARG A 30 -5.68 8.14 -5.62
C ARG A 30 -6.97 7.33 -5.60
N ALA A 31 -8.07 8.01 -5.35
CA ALA A 31 -9.40 7.46 -5.51
C ALA A 31 -10.04 8.07 -6.75
N LEU A 32 -10.43 7.21 -7.68
CA LEU A 32 -11.07 7.60 -8.93
C LEU A 32 -12.52 7.13 -8.95
N ASP A 33 -13.39 7.92 -9.55
CA ASP A 33 -14.75 7.47 -9.82
C ASP A 33 -14.73 6.34 -10.85
N VAL A 34 -15.35 5.22 -10.53
CA VAL A 34 -15.32 4.02 -11.39
C VAL A 34 -16.06 4.23 -12.72
N HIS A 35 -17.03 5.14 -12.76
CA HIS A 35 -17.84 5.38 -13.96
C HIS A 35 -17.26 6.48 -14.85
N THR A 36 -16.66 7.50 -14.27
CA THR A 36 -16.19 8.68 -15.00
C THR A 36 -14.66 8.78 -15.08
N GLY A 37 -13.94 8.11 -14.19
CA GLY A 37 -12.49 8.24 -14.06
C GLY A 37 -12.05 9.53 -13.37
N ASP A 38 -12.98 10.32 -12.87
CA ASP A 38 -12.67 11.58 -12.20
C ASP A 38 -11.96 11.34 -10.88
N LEU A 39 -10.97 12.17 -10.59
CA LEU A 39 -10.26 12.14 -9.32
C LEU A 39 -11.17 12.62 -8.20
N ARG A 40 -11.37 11.78 -7.17
CA ARG A 40 -12.17 12.11 -5.99
C ARG A 40 -11.32 12.69 -4.88
N TRP A 41 -10.19 12.06 -4.60
CA TRP A 41 -9.22 12.55 -3.63
C TRP A 41 -7.85 11.94 -3.93
N GLU A 42 -6.81 12.57 -3.38
CA GLU A 42 -5.42 12.15 -3.53
C GLU A 42 -4.67 12.35 -2.22
N PHE A 43 -3.88 11.37 -1.85
CA PHE A 43 -2.91 11.47 -0.77
C PHE A 43 -1.51 11.28 -1.35
N THR A 44 -0.62 12.25 -1.15
CA THR A 44 0.73 12.23 -1.70
C THR A 44 1.71 11.66 -0.68
N TYR A 45 2.50 10.70 -1.12
CA TYR A 45 3.62 10.16 -0.34
C TYR A 45 4.90 10.93 -0.65
N PRO A 46 5.79 11.13 0.36
CA PRO A 46 7.05 11.81 0.13
C PRO A 46 8.04 11.00 -0.72
N SER A 47 7.81 9.70 -0.86
CA SER A 47 8.65 8.80 -1.65
C SER A 47 7.78 7.88 -2.50
N PRO A 48 8.34 7.26 -3.56
CA PRO A 48 7.60 6.27 -4.33
C PRO A 48 7.11 5.12 -3.44
N THR A 49 5.95 4.57 -3.74
CA THR A 49 5.42 3.42 -3.04
C THR A 49 5.15 2.28 -4.02
N PHE A 50 5.37 1.06 -3.56
CA PHE A 50 5.09 -0.16 -4.30
C PHE A 50 4.10 -1.05 -3.55
N GLY A 51 3.50 -0.53 -2.49
CA GLY A 51 2.53 -1.26 -1.70
C GLY A 51 1.17 -1.36 -2.37
N GLY A 52 0.44 -2.41 -2.04
CA GLY A 52 -0.94 -2.58 -2.44
C GLY A 52 -1.91 -1.84 -1.53
N VAL A 53 -3.17 -1.89 -1.89
CA VAL A 53 -4.26 -1.20 -1.20
C VAL A 53 -5.34 -2.21 -0.80
N LEU A 54 -5.86 -2.09 0.42
CA LEU A 54 -7.00 -2.87 0.90
C LEU A 54 -8.17 -1.92 1.15
N THR A 55 -9.33 -2.24 0.59
CA THR A 55 -10.58 -1.55 0.92
C THR A 55 -11.50 -2.48 1.70
N THR A 56 -12.27 -1.93 2.63
CA THR A 56 -13.23 -2.69 3.43
C THR A 56 -14.65 -2.22 3.20
N ALA A 57 -15.61 -3.09 3.51
CA ALA A 57 -17.03 -2.76 3.40
C ALA A 57 -17.46 -1.63 4.34
N ALA A 58 -16.70 -1.38 5.41
CA ALA A 58 -16.96 -0.29 6.34
C ALA A 58 -16.52 1.09 5.83
N GLY A 59 -16.03 1.19 4.58
CA GLY A 59 -15.61 2.45 3.98
C GLY A 59 -14.19 2.89 4.35
N LEU A 60 -13.33 1.95 4.69
CA LEU A 60 -11.92 2.22 5.00
C LEU A 60 -11.02 1.81 3.84
N VAL A 61 -9.95 2.55 3.65
CA VAL A 61 -8.85 2.22 2.73
C VAL A 61 -7.56 2.12 3.54
N PHE A 62 -6.92 0.97 3.47
CA PHE A 62 -5.61 0.76 4.12
C PHE A 62 -4.51 0.76 3.08
N ALA A 63 -3.46 1.52 3.36
CA ALA A 63 -2.29 1.60 2.50
C ALA A 63 -1.03 1.83 3.33
N GLY A 64 0.09 1.35 2.82
CA GLY A 64 1.39 1.55 3.43
C GLY A 64 2.32 2.30 2.50
N ASP A 65 3.32 2.96 3.08
CA ASP A 65 4.34 3.64 2.31
C ASP A 65 5.71 2.95 2.45
N HIS A 66 6.66 3.45 1.69
CA HIS A 66 8.02 2.91 1.65
C HIS A 66 8.82 3.21 2.93
N GLU A 67 8.36 4.14 3.74
CA GLU A 67 8.99 4.52 5.01
C GLU A 67 8.45 3.74 6.21
N GLY A 68 7.49 2.85 5.99
CA GLY A 68 6.93 1.99 7.02
C GLY A 68 5.67 2.53 7.69
N ASN A 69 5.10 3.60 7.19
CA ASN A 69 3.83 4.12 7.71
C ASN A 69 2.67 3.31 7.14
N PHE A 70 1.90 2.70 8.02
CA PHE A 70 0.65 2.03 7.68
C PHE A 70 -0.50 2.93 8.06
N MET A 71 -1.40 3.20 7.11
CA MET A 71 -2.40 4.25 7.24
C MET A 71 -3.78 3.73 6.88
N ALA A 72 -4.79 4.31 7.53
CA ALA A 72 -6.19 4.09 7.19
C ALA A 72 -6.84 5.42 6.81
N PHE A 73 -7.55 5.41 5.70
CA PHE A 73 -8.25 6.57 5.15
C PHE A 73 -9.75 6.32 5.08
N ASP A 74 -10.51 7.39 5.17
CA ASP A 74 -11.92 7.35 4.79
C ASP A 74 -12.02 7.22 3.26
N ALA A 75 -12.74 6.21 2.78
CA ALA A 75 -12.82 5.92 1.36
C ALA A 75 -13.54 7.01 0.56
N VAL A 76 -14.43 7.76 1.18
CA VAL A 76 -15.21 8.82 0.52
C VAL A 76 -14.46 10.14 0.51
N SER A 77 -13.92 10.57 1.66
CA SER A 77 -13.30 11.88 1.83
C SER A 77 -11.80 11.89 1.57
N GLY A 78 -11.14 10.74 1.76
CA GLY A 78 -9.69 10.66 1.70
C GLY A 78 -8.98 11.14 2.97
N ASP A 79 -9.74 11.42 4.03
CA ASP A 79 -9.15 11.83 5.31
C ASP A 79 -8.31 10.71 5.90
N ASN A 80 -7.10 11.05 6.36
CA ASN A 80 -6.26 10.10 7.09
C ASN A 80 -6.81 9.95 8.51
N LEU A 81 -7.43 8.80 8.79
CA LEU A 81 -8.09 8.54 10.07
C LEU A 81 -7.13 7.96 11.11
N TRP A 82 -6.09 7.30 10.67
CA TRP A 82 -5.18 6.59 11.56
C TRP A 82 -3.88 6.26 10.83
N HIS A 83 -2.78 6.23 11.60
CA HIS A 83 -1.50 5.79 11.07
C HIS A 83 -0.68 5.09 12.17
N TYR A 84 0.20 4.20 11.74
CA TYR A 84 1.11 3.46 12.61
C TYR A 84 2.46 3.30 11.90
N GLN A 85 3.54 3.67 12.59
CA GLN A 85 4.90 3.45 12.07
C GLN A 85 5.36 2.03 12.42
N THR A 86 5.57 1.20 11.41
CA THR A 86 5.94 -0.20 11.58
C THR A 86 7.43 -0.42 11.81
N GLY A 87 8.26 0.58 11.53
CA GLY A 87 9.71 0.51 11.67
C GLY A 87 10.45 -0.08 10.48
N SER A 88 9.75 -0.59 9.48
CA SER A 88 10.34 -1.17 8.26
C SER A 88 9.48 -0.88 7.06
N ARG A 89 10.07 -0.97 5.87
CA ARG A 89 9.37 -0.74 4.61
C ARG A 89 8.16 -1.63 4.45
N ILE A 90 7.08 -1.07 3.95
CA ILE A 90 5.93 -1.81 3.46
C ILE A 90 6.11 -1.95 1.95
N TRP A 91 6.48 -3.15 1.51
CA TRP A 91 6.90 -3.41 0.15
C TRP A 91 6.04 -4.50 -0.48
N GLY A 92 5.45 -4.16 -1.61
CA GLY A 92 4.83 -5.15 -2.51
C GLY A 92 3.56 -5.82 -2.03
N ALA A 93 3.32 -5.87 -0.74
CA ALA A 93 2.16 -6.56 -0.18
C ALA A 93 1.03 -5.57 0.09
N ALA A 94 -0.17 -5.94 -0.29
CA ALA A 94 -1.36 -5.31 0.23
C ALA A 94 -1.63 -5.82 1.65
N ALA A 95 -2.28 -5.00 2.47
CA ALA A 95 -2.83 -5.48 3.72
C ALA A 95 -3.89 -6.56 3.45
N MET A 96 -4.04 -7.47 4.40
CA MET A 96 -5.08 -8.49 4.36
C MET A 96 -6.05 -8.31 5.51
N THR A 97 -7.29 -8.70 5.30
CA THR A 97 -8.29 -8.71 6.38
C THR A 97 -8.68 -10.14 6.72
N HIS A 98 -8.93 -10.39 7.99
CA HIS A 98 -9.33 -11.70 8.49
C HIS A 98 -10.31 -11.55 9.64
N MET A 99 -11.34 -12.40 9.66
CA MET A 99 -12.29 -12.47 10.77
C MET A 99 -11.91 -13.58 11.70
N LEU A 100 -11.81 -13.27 12.98
CA LEU A 100 -11.55 -14.26 14.03
C LEU A 100 -12.49 -13.99 15.20
N ASP A 101 -13.31 -14.98 15.55
CA ASP A 101 -14.28 -14.89 16.66
C ASP A 101 -15.19 -13.64 16.58
N GLY A 102 -15.65 -13.31 15.37
CA GLY A 102 -16.52 -12.17 15.13
C GLY A 102 -15.81 -10.82 15.12
N ARG A 103 -14.50 -10.80 15.24
CA ARG A 103 -13.69 -9.57 15.23
C ARG A 103 -12.85 -9.50 13.96
N GLN A 104 -12.81 -8.32 13.36
CA GLN A 104 -12.01 -8.10 12.17
C GLN A 104 -10.59 -7.69 12.53
N PHE A 105 -9.63 -8.35 11.89
CA PHE A 105 -8.21 -8.01 11.95
C PHE A 105 -7.71 -7.57 10.60
N VAL A 106 -6.76 -6.65 10.59
CA VAL A 106 -6.02 -6.24 9.41
C VAL A 106 -4.55 -6.57 9.64
N LEU A 107 -3.95 -7.26 8.68
CA LEU A 107 -2.57 -7.71 8.75
C LEU A 107 -1.73 -7.04 7.68
N ILE A 108 -0.53 -6.63 8.04
CA ILE A 108 0.42 -6.01 7.11
C ILE A 108 1.83 -6.57 7.34
N ALA A 109 2.51 -6.92 6.26
CA ALA A 109 3.90 -7.31 6.29
C ALA A 109 4.78 -6.06 6.10
N SER A 110 5.76 -5.91 6.96
CA SER A 110 6.68 -4.78 6.96
C SER A 110 8.08 -5.31 7.24
N GLY A 111 8.98 -5.22 6.28
CA GLY A 111 10.29 -5.86 6.37
C GLY A 111 10.13 -7.37 6.60
N THR A 112 10.63 -7.87 7.71
CA THR A 112 10.51 -9.29 8.11
C THR A 112 9.44 -9.52 9.18
N THR A 113 8.63 -8.52 9.48
CA THR A 113 7.62 -8.55 10.54
C THR A 113 6.22 -8.56 9.94
N LEU A 114 5.36 -9.42 10.47
CA LEU A 114 3.92 -9.40 10.20
C LEU A 114 3.20 -8.84 11.41
N THR A 115 2.47 -7.75 11.22
CA THR A 115 1.74 -7.07 12.30
C THR A 115 0.24 -7.21 12.06
N ALA A 116 -0.49 -7.53 13.13
CA ALA A 116 -1.94 -7.64 13.09
C ALA A 116 -2.56 -6.54 13.95
N PHE A 117 -3.58 -5.89 13.41
CA PHE A 117 -4.36 -4.87 14.10
C PHE A 117 -5.80 -5.35 14.25
N ALA A 118 -6.34 -5.24 15.44
CA ALA A 118 -7.74 -5.54 15.68
C ALA A 118 -8.57 -4.26 15.48
N LEU A 119 -9.61 -4.35 14.67
CA LEU A 119 -10.55 -3.24 14.52
C LEU A 119 -11.52 -3.21 15.71
N PRO A 120 -11.97 -2.01 16.11
CA PRO A 120 -12.99 -1.91 17.17
C PRO A 120 -14.24 -2.71 16.82
N GLU A 121 -14.87 -3.27 17.83
CA GLU A 121 -16.19 -3.87 17.65
C GLU A 121 -17.20 -2.80 17.25
N GLN A 122 -18.00 -3.13 16.27
CA GLN A 122 -19.08 -2.26 15.79
C GLN A 122 -20.38 -2.56 16.53
#